data_dcaac1d051a05271b32d5178babd856f
#
_entry.id   dcaac1d051a05271b32d5178babd856f
#
_cell.length_a   1.000
_cell.length_b   1.000
_cell.length_c   1.000
_cell.angle_alpha   90.00
_cell.angle_beta   90.00
_cell.angle_gamma   90.00
#
_symmetry.space_group_name_H-M   'P 1'
#
loop_
_entity.id
_entity.type
_entity.pdbx_description
1 polymer ?
#
loop_
_entity_poly.entity_id
_entity_poly.type
_entity_poly.pdbx_seq_one_letter_code
_entity_poly.pdbx_strand_id
1 'polypeptide(L)'
;MGYLGEIISLTVAVSWTITALFAEVGSKRIGSLQLNVIRMLLSLVMLGATLWWFTGAPYPLMADGKTWFWLSLSGFVGYLLGDYCLFNSYIIIGSRFGQLFMTLAPPTAAIAGWIILGERMQLQGVAGMLITLTGIGISVLNKGGGESGGKLTLKLPVKGVLLGIGAGIGQGIGLVLSKVGMNYYEASIPAGEEQIATMVPFASTYMRAVTGAIGFLGVMILQKKLGTLVQAAKDRKGMTAAFWATTTGPFIGVSLSLMAVQYTEAGIASTLMALTPVFILWPAHIFFGQKVTLKEVIGAVISVAGVSLFFI
;
A
#
# COMPACT_ATOMS: atom_id res chain seq x y z
N MET A 1 4.02 -11.31 22.69
CA MET A 1 3.20 -11.51 21.47
C MET A 1 4.18 -11.54 20.28
N GLY A 2 4.82 -12.71 20.10
CA GLY A 2 6.09 -12.80 19.37
C GLY A 2 6.09 -12.38 17.89
N TYR A 3 5.04 -12.58 17.09
CA TYR A 3 5.10 -12.34 15.63
C TYR A 3 3.78 -11.79 15.09
N LEU A 4 3.03 -11.02 15.91
CA LEU A 4 1.71 -10.52 15.52
C LEU A 4 1.81 -9.52 14.36
N GLY A 5 2.78 -8.60 14.40
CA GLY A 5 3.00 -7.60 13.36
C GLY A 5 3.35 -8.24 12.02
N GLU A 6 4.17 -9.28 12.04
CA GLU A 6 4.60 -10.04 10.87
C GLU A 6 3.44 -10.81 10.23
N ILE A 7 2.61 -11.48 11.03
CA ILE A 7 1.41 -12.19 10.56
C ILE A 7 0.40 -11.22 9.94
N ILE A 8 0.15 -10.08 10.60
CA ILE A 8 -0.71 -9.03 10.04
C ILE A 8 -0.14 -8.52 8.72
N SER A 9 1.18 -8.29 8.63
CA SER A 9 1.85 -7.83 7.41
C SER A 9 1.66 -8.80 6.23
N LEU A 10 1.73 -10.11 6.47
CA LEU A 10 1.44 -11.13 5.44
C LEU A 10 -0.01 -11.08 4.98
N THR A 11 -0.95 -10.88 5.91
CA THR A 11 -2.38 -10.70 5.58
C THR A 11 -2.58 -9.46 4.71
N VAL A 12 -1.87 -8.36 5.01
CA VAL A 12 -1.88 -7.15 4.20
C VAL A 12 -1.37 -7.41 2.79
N ALA A 13 -0.31 -8.21 2.61
CA ALA A 13 0.22 -8.54 1.28
C ALA A 13 -0.82 -9.27 0.42
N VAL A 14 -1.62 -10.17 1.00
CA VAL A 14 -2.75 -10.81 0.32
C VAL A 14 -3.83 -9.78 -0.05
N SER A 15 -4.19 -8.91 0.90
CA SER A 15 -5.19 -7.85 0.69
C SER A 15 -4.77 -6.90 -0.44
N TRP A 16 -3.51 -6.47 -0.47
CA TRP A 16 -2.97 -5.61 -1.52
C TRP A 16 -2.83 -6.31 -2.87
N THR A 17 -2.67 -7.63 -2.89
CA THR A 17 -2.74 -8.41 -4.13
C THR A 17 -4.11 -8.24 -4.79
N ILE A 18 -5.18 -8.39 -4.02
CA ILE A 18 -6.55 -8.19 -4.50
C ILE A 18 -6.75 -6.73 -4.93
N THR A 19 -6.28 -5.79 -4.11
CA THR A 19 -6.32 -4.36 -4.43
C THR A 19 -5.67 -4.05 -5.77
N ALA A 20 -4.47 -4.57 -6.03
CA ALA A 20 -3.72 -4.28 -7.25
C ALA A 20 -4.47 -4.73 -8.52
N LEU A 21 -5.11 -5.91 -8.47
CA LEU A 21 -5.91 -6.43 -9.59
C LEU A 21 -7.12 -5.53 -9.88
N PHE A 22 -7.89 -5.21 -8.85
CA PHE A 22 -9.06 -4.34 -9.01
C PHE A 22 -8.69 -2.89 -9.32
N ALA A 23 -7.61 -2.37 -8.75
CA ALA A 23 -7.14 -1.01 -9.04
C ALA A 23 -6.64 -0.87 -10.48
N GLU A 24 -6.00 -1.89 -11.06
CA GLU A 24 -5.65 -1.88 -12.49
C GLU A 24 -6.90 -1.80 -13.37
N VAL A 25 -7.89 -2.67 -13.12
CA VAL A 25 -9.16 -2.66 -13.84
C VAL A 25 -9.87 -1.31 -13.68
N GLY A 26 -10.00 -0.82 -12.45
CA GLY A 26 -10.63 0.47 -12.17
C GLY A 26 -9.92 1.63 -12.86
N SER A 27 -8.59 1.71 -12.72
CA SER A 27 -7.78 2.79 -13.33
C SER A 27 -7.90 2.84 -14.84
N LYS A 28 -7.92 1.67 -15.51
CA LYS A 28 -8.09 1.59 -16.97
C LYS A 28 -9.48 1.94 -17.45
N ARG A 29 -10.52 1.67 -16.64
CA ARG A 29 -11.92 1.91 -17.01
C ARG A 29 -12.39 3.33 -16.72
N ILE A 30 -12.15 3.81 -15.51
CA ILE A 30 -12.67 5.10 -15.04
C ILE A 30 -11.62 6.18 -14.85
N GLY A 31 -10.34 5.84 -15.07
CA GLY A 31 -9.19 6.72 -14.87
C GLY A 31 -8.60 6.63 -13.45
N SER A 32 -7.28 6.81 -13.33
CA SER A 32 -6.58 6.70 -12.04
C SER A 32 -7.01 7.77 -11.04
N LEU A 33 -7.21 9.01 -11.49
CA LEU A 33 -7.60 10.12 -10.62
C LEU A 33 -9.02 9.92 -10.08
N GLN A 34 -9.97 9.55 -10.96
CA GLN A 34 -11.36 9.25 -10.59
C GLN A 34 -11.42 8.08 -9.60
N LEU A 35 -10.66 7.00 -9.89
CA LEU A 35 -10.57 5.86 -8.99
C LEU A 35 -10.08 6.27 -7.61
N ASN A 36 -9.02 7.08 -7.51
CA ASN A 36 -8.48 7.52 -6.24
C ASN A 36 -9.47 8.39 -5.45
N VAL A 37 -10.16 9.33 -6.10
CA VAL A 37 -11.22 10.10 -5.44
C VAL A 37 -12.31 9.19 -4.89
N ILE A 38 -12.84 8.28 -5.71
CA ILE A 38 -13.91 7.36 -5.32
C ILE A 38 -13.43 6.46 -4.16
N ARG A 39 -12.22 5.92 -4.24
CA ARG A 39 -11.63 5.09 -3.17
C ARG A 39 -11.50 5.84 -1.86
N MET A 40 -11.02 7.09 -1.87
CA MET A 40 -10.90 7.87 -0.64
C MET A 40 -12.28 8.17 -0.04
N LEU A 41 -13.26 8.58 -0.84
CA LEU A 41 -14.62 8.86 -0.36
C LEU A 41 -15.30 7.58 0.20
N LEU A 42 -15.20 6.46 -0.50
CA LEU A 42 -15.74 5.18 -0.02
C LEU A 42 -15.05 4.72 1.26
N SER A 43 -13.71 4.90 1.34
CA SER A 43 -12.97 4.52 2.54
C SER A 43 -13.35 5.38 3.76
N LEU A 44 -13.63 6.66 3.58
CA LEU A 44 -14.14 7.53 4.65
C LEU A 44 -15.48 7.05 5.18
N VAL A 45 -16.38 6.60 4.30
CA VAL A 45 -17.68 6.04 4.72
C VAL A 45 -17.48 4.74 5.49
N MET A 46 -16.66 3.82 4.97
CA MET A 46 -16.40 2.52 5.62
C MET A 46 -15.69 2.69 6.96
N LEU A 47 -14.64 3.51 7.01
CA LEU A 47 -13.88 3.78 8.24
C LEU A 47 -14.73 4.54 9.25
N GLY A 48 -15.49 5.54 8.80
CA GLY A 48 -16.40 6.30 9.66
C GLY A 48 -17.48 5.40 10.28
N ALA A 49 -18.08 4.49 9.51
CA ALA A 49 -19.02 3.51 10.02
C ALA A 49 -18.38 2.56 11.04
N THR A 50 -17.15 2.11 10.78
CA THR A 50 -16.38 1.27 11.72
C THR A 50 -16.08 2.02 13.01
N LEU A 51 -15.57 3.24 12.92
CA LEU A 51 -15.29 4.07 14.09
C LEU A 51 -16.57 4.33 14.89
N TRP A 52 -17.68 4.66 14.21
CA TRP A 52 -18.97 4.86 14.89
C TRP A 52 -19.44 3.62 15.64
N TRP A 53 -19.27 2.44 15.04
CA TRP A 53 -19.66 1.18 15.68
C TRP A 53 -18.85 0.89 16.94
N PHE A 54 -17.53 1.13 16.91
CA PHE A 54 -16.64 0.78 18.01
C PHE A 54 -16.42 1.90 19.03
N THR A 55 -16.47 3.17 18.62
CA THR A 55 -16.14 4.31 19.49
C THR A 55 -17.32 5.27 19.73
N GLY A 56 -18.46 5.03 19.07
CA GLY A 56 -19.64 5.89 19.17
C GLY A 56 -19.57 7.17 18.32
N ALA A 57 -18.47 7.44 17.59
CA ALA A 57 -18.34 8.62 16.74
C ALA A 57 -17.78 8.24 15.35
N PRO A 58 -18.30 8.82 14.24
CA PRO A 58 -17.85 8.51 12.89
C PRO A 58 -16.55 9.21 12.49
N TYR A 59 -15.79 9.71 13.44
CA TYR A 59 -14.53 10.44 13.26
C TYR A 59 -13.56 10.11 14.41
N PRO A 60 -12.25 10.36 14.21
CA PRO A 60 -11.24 10.12 15.24
C PRO A 60 -11.48 10.96 16.49
N LEU A 61 -11.79 10.30 17.62
CA LEU A 61 -11.92 10.95 18.91
C LEU A 61 -10.53 11.19 19.52
N MET A 62 -10.39 12.26 20.31
CA MET A 62 -9.18 12.58 21.09
C MET A 62 -7.90 12.80 20.25
N ALA A 63 -8.00 12.88 18.92
CA ALA A 63 -6.87 13.19 18.07
C ALA A 63 -6.48 14.68 18.20
N ASP A 64 -5.28 14.94 18.70
CA ASP A 64 -4.74 16.28 18.86
C ASP A 64 -4.20 16.89 17.54
N GLY A 65 -3.76 18.15 17.58
CA GLY A 65 -3.25 18.83 16.39
C GLY A 65 -1.95 18.22 15.84
N LYS A 66 -1.11 17.59 16.70
CA LYS A 66 0.13 16.92 16.27
C LYS A 66 -0.20 15.62 15.54
N THR A 67 -1.15 14.85 16.04
CA THR A 67 -1.69 13.65 15.41
C THR A 67 -2.21 13.97 14.00
N TRP A 68 -3.07 15.00 13.89
CA TRP A 68 -3.59 15.43 12.59
C TRP A 68 -2.49 15.88 11.64
N PHE A 69 -1.50 16.63 12.12
CA PHE A 69 -0.38 17.08 11.29
C PHE A 69 0.40 15.91 10.69
N TRP A 70 0.86 14.95 11.52
CA TRP A 70 1.67 13.85 11.05
C TRP A 70 0.89 12.87 10.17
N LEU A 71 -0.37 12.57 10.51
CA LEU A 71 -1.20 11.68 9.71
C LEU A 71 -1.65 12.34 8.40
N SER A 72 -1.89 13.66 8.40
CA SER A 72 -2.13 14.40 7.16
C SER A 72 -0.90 14.43 6.25
N LEU A 73 0.29 14.66 6.82
CA LEU A 73 1.55 14.61 6.07
C LEU A 73 1.77 13.21 5.49
N SER A 74 1.50 12.17 6.28
CA SER A 74 1.53 10.78 5.81
C SER A 74 0.53 10.52 4.69
N GLY A 75 -0.69 11.02 4.80
CA GLY A 75 -1.72 10.91 3.76
C GLY A 75 -1.33 11.65 2.47
N PHE A 76 -0.70 12.81 2.61
CA PHE A 76 -0.18 13.58 1.47
C PHE A 76 0.93 12.79 0.75
N VAL A 77 1.91 12.27 1.47
CA VAL A 77 3.06 11.55 0.88
C VAL A 77 2.63 10.17 0.36
N GLY A 78 1.92 9.39 1.18
CA GLY A 78 1.55 8.01 0.83
C GLY A 78 0.38 7.94 -0.17
N TYR A 79 -0.73 8.64 0.09
CA TYR A 79 -1.89 8.59 -0.79
C TYR A 79 -1.78 9.57 -1.96
N LEU A 80 -1.67 10.89 -1.70
CA LEU A 80 -1.73 11.84 -2.81
C LEU A 80 -0.55 11.66 -3.76
N LEU A 81 0.69 11.60 -3.28
CA LEU A 81 1.85 11.39 -4.13
C LEU A 81 2.04 9.91 -4.49
N GLY A 82 2.02 9.02 -3.50
CA GLY A 82 2.30 7.59 -3.68
C GLY A 82 1.26 6.89 -4.56
N ASP A 83 -0.03 6.94 -4.21
CA ASP A 83 -1.08 6.27 -5.00
C ASP A 83 -1.32 6.95 -6.35
N TYR A 84 -1.14 8.29 -6.45
CA TYR A 84 -1.17 8.96 -7.75
C TYR A 84 -0.10 8.40 -8.69
N CYS A 85 1.11 8.27 -8.19
CA CYS A 85 2.22 7.68 -8.94
C CYS A 85 1.94 6.21 -9.28
N LEU A 86 1.50 5.41 -8.30
CA LEU A 86 1.27 3.98 -8.45
C LEU A 86 0.21 3.67 -9.52
N PHE A 87 -0.96 4.30 -9.43
CA PHE A 87 -2.06 3.98 -10.34
C PHE A 87 -1.87 4.56 -11.74
N ASN A 88 -1.14 5.67 -11.87
CA ASN A 88 -0.69 6.11 -13.18
C ASN A 88 0.38 5.17 -13.77
N SER A 89 1.25 4.59 -12.94
CA SER A 89 2.18 3.56 -13.41
C SER A 89 1.43 2.31 -13.91
N TYR A 90 0.36 1.89 -13.23
CA TYR A 90 -0.47 0.75 -13.68
C TYR A 90 -1.08 0.95 -15.06
N ILE A 91 -1.48 2.18 -15.39
CA ILE A 91 -1.99 2.49 -16.74
C ILE A 91 -0.90 2.35 -17.80
N ILE A 92 0.35 2.72 -17.47
CA ILE A 92 1.46 2.81 -18.42
C ILE A 92 2.22 1.49 -18.57
N ILE A 93 2.50 0.82 -17.44
CA ILE A 93 3.37 -0.37 -17.38
C ILE A 93 2.67 -1.61 -16.80
N GLY A 94 1.39 -1.49 -16.41
CA GLY A 94 0.61 -2.55 -15.77
C GLY A 94 0.90 -2.71 -14.28
N SER A 95 -0.04 -3.35 -13.54
CA SER A 95 0.06 -3.53 -12.09
C SER A 95 1.26 -4.38 -11.70
N ARG A 96 1.62 -5.37 -12.51
CA ARG A 96 2.76 -6.26 -12.25
C ARG A 96 4.09 -5.50 -12.13
N PHE A 97 4.41 -4.63 -13.11
CA PHE A 97 5.62 -3.82 -13.06
C PHE A 97 5.50 -2.68 -12.06
N GLY A 98 4.31 -2.08 -11.92
CA GLY A 98 4.06 -1.09 -10.88
C GLY A 98 4.32 -1.66 -9.47
N GLN A 99 3.88 -2.88 -9.20
CA GLN A 99 4.16 -3.58 -7.94
C GLN A 99 5.63 -3.96 -7.77
N LEU A 100 6.39 -4.19 -8.86
CA LEU A 100 7.84 -4.38 -8.72
C LEU A 100 8.52 -3.14 -8.12
N PHE A 101 8.12 -1.93 -8.54
CA PHE A 101 8.69 -0.71 -7.97
C PHE A 101 8.26 -0.47 -6.51
N MET A 102 7.18 -1.09 -6.05
CA MET A 102 6.79 -1.07 -4.63
C MET A 102 7.81 -1.80 -3.74
N THR A 103 8.70 -2.63 -4.30
CA THR A 103 9.82 -3.22 -3.54
C THR A 103 10.84 -2.18 -3.07
N LEU A 104 10.77 -0.93 -3.52
CA LEU A 104 11.52 0.18 -2.96
C LEU A 104 10.95 0.68 -1.62
N ALA A 105 9.69 0.36 -1.29
CA ALA A 105 9.10 0.79 -0.03
C ALA A 105 9.80 0.22 1.21
N PRO A 106 10.18 -1.07 1.30
CA PRO A 106 10.91 -1.60 2.45
C PRO A 106 12.23 -0.88 2.75
N PRO A 107 13.19 -0.75 1.82
CA PRO A 107 14.42 -0.04 2.13
C PRO A 107 14.17 1.44 2.45
N THR A 108 13.19 2.07 1.81
CA THR A 108 12.81 3.45 2.12
C THR A 108 12.21 3.55 3.52
N ALA A 109 11.34 2.62 3.92
CA ALA A 109 10.76 2.57 5.26
C ALA A 109 11.82 2.27 6.32
N ALA A 110 12.76 1.35 6.05
CA ALA A 110 13.85 1.06 6.97
C ALA A 110 14.76 2.28 7.20
N ILE A 111 15.15 2.99 6.14
CA ILE A 111 15.97 4.20 6.23
C ILE A 111 15.21 5.33 6.94
N ALA A 112 13.96 5.57 6.56
CA ALA A 112 13.14 6.60 7.17
C ALA A 112 12.81 6.27 8.65
N GLY A 113 12.55 5.01 8.98
CA GLY A 113 12.33 4.53 10.34
C GLY A 113 13.57 4.73 11.22
N TRP A 114 14.75 4.43 10.67
CA TRP A 114 16.00 4.71 11.37
C TRP A 114 16.21 6.21 11.65
N ILE A 115 16.01 7.05 10.65
CA ILE A 115 16.25 8.51 10.78
C ILE A 115 15.20 9.17 11.69
N ILE A 116 13.92 8.82 11.55
CA ILE A 116 12.80 9.54 12.17
C ILE A 116 12.40 8.91 13.52
N LEU A 117 12.39 7.58 13.62
CA LEU A 117 11.93 6.84 14.80
C LEU A 117 13.09 6.25 15.62
N GLY A 118 14.32 6.26 15.09
CA GLY A 118 15.47 5.59 15.73
C GLY A 118 15.41 4.07 15.64
N GLU A 119 14.53 3.50 14.82
CA GLU A 119 14.41 2.05 14.61
C GLU A 119 15.70 1.50 13.99
N ARG A 120 16.22 0.41 14.51
CA ARG A 120 17.43 -0.23 13.99
C ARG A 120 17.13 -1.70 13.71
N MET A 121 16.97 -2.03 12.44
CA MET A 121 16.88 -3.43 12.05
C MET A 121 18.16 -4.17 12.43
N GLN A 122 18.02 -5.32 13.05
CA GLN A 122 19.14 -6.22 13.28
C GLN A 122 19.72 -6.69 11.93
N LEU A 123 20.99 -7.10 11.92
CA LEU A 123 21.68 -7.58 10.71
C LEU A 123 20.90 -8.71 10.01
N GLN A 124 20.29 -9.60 10.79
CA GLN A 124 19.42 -10.67 10.31
C GLN A 124 18.19 -10.13 9.55
N GLY A 125 17.53 -9.10 10.07
CA GLY A 125 16.40 -8.43 9.40
C GLY A 125 16.83 -7.77 8.08
N VAL A 126 17.99 -7.10 8.06
CA VAL A 126 18.56 -6.53 6.82
C VAL A 126 18.86 -7.63 5.80
N ALA A 127 19.44 -8.75 6.20
CA ALA A 127 19.68 -9.88 5.33
C ALA A 127 18.38 -10.49 4.80
N GLY A 128 17.36 -10.67 5.66
CA GLY A 128 16.02 -11.12 5.29
C GLY A 128 15.39 -10.23 4.26
N MET A 129 15.44 -8.90 4.46
CA MET A 129 14.94 -7.91 3.51
C MET A 129 15.63 -8.03 2.15
N LEU A 130 16.97 -8.06 2.11
CA LEU A 130 17.72 -8.15 0.86
C LEU A 130 17.45 -9.46 0.10
N ILE A 131 17.38 -10.59 0.80
CA ILE A 131 17.06 -11.89 0.19
C ILE A 131 15.63 -11.87 -0.36
N THR A 132 14.65 -11.39 0.42
CA THR A 132 13.24 -11.28 0.00
C THR A 132 13.12 -10.43 -1.25
N LEU A 133 13.72 -9.23 -1.27
CA LEU A 133 13.65 -8.31 -2.41
C LEU A 133 14.34 -8.88 -3.65
N THR A 134 15.45 -9.59 -3.47
CA THR A 134 16.14 -10.29 -4.56
C THR A 134 15.25 -11.37 -5.17
N GLY A 135 14.60 -12.18 -4.34
CA GLY A 135 13.66 -13.21 -4.79
C GLY A 135 12.47 -12.60 -5.56
N ILE A 136 11.88 -11.50 -5.06
CA ILE A 136 10.82 -10.75 -5.76
C ILE A 136 11.33 -10.25 -7.12
N GLY A 137 12.53 -9.68 -7.16
CA GLY A 137 13.17 -9.22 -8.41
C GLY A 137 13.32 -10.35 -9.43
N ILE A 138 13.83 -11.52 -9.02
CA ILE A 138 13.95 -12.72 -9.87
C ILE A 138 12.57 -13.17 -10.37
N SER A 139 11.56 -13.20 -9.50
CA SER A 139 10.21 -13.62 -9.85
C SER A 139 9.54 -12.72 -10.89
N VAL A 140 9.74 -11.40 -10.81
CA VAL A 140 9.01 -10.43 -11.64
C VAL A 140 9.74 -10.06 -12.93
N LEU A 141 11.08 -9.92 -12.89
CA LEU A 141 11.86 -9.41 -14.04
C LEU A 141 11.95 -10.36 -15.23
N ASN A 142 11.68 -11.64 -15.07
CA ASN A 142 11.91 -12.66 -16.11
C ASN A 142 10.82 -12.80 -17.18
N LYS A 143 9.74 -12.06 -17.14
CA LYS A 143 8.66 -12.12 -18.15
C LYS A 143 8.81 -11.16 -19.34
N GLY A 144 9.92 -10.46 -19.45
CA GLY A 144 10.23 -9.58 -20.58
C GLY A 144 10.82 -10.27 -21.81
N GLY A 145 11.03 -11.59 -21.77
CA GLY A 145 11.62 -12.36 -22.85
C GLY A 145 10.58 -13.23 -23.56
N GLY A 146 9.85 -12.67 -24.54
CA GLY A 146 9.32 -13.47 -25.64
C GLY A 146 10.51 -13.97 -26.48
N GLU A 147 10.50 -15.24 -26.81
CA GLU A 147 11.23 -16.07 -27.77
C GLU A 147 12.43 -15.49 -28.61
N SER A 148 13.24 -14.61 -28.09
CA SER A 148 14.49 -14.19 -28.74
C SER A 148 15.60 -14.12 -27.69
N GLY A 149 16.50 -15.07 -27.79
CA GLY A 149 17.66 -15.20 -26.91
C GLY A 149 18.47 -13.91 -26.77
N GLY A 150 18.76 -13.54 -25.53
CA GLY A 150 19.86 -12.66 -25.20
C GLY A 150 19.53 -11.18 -25.07
N LYS A 151 19.73 -10.69 -23.89
CA LYS A 151 19.71 -9.34 -23.32
C LYS A 151 18.37 -8.91 -22.73
N LEU A 152 18.41 -8.66 -21.42
CA LEU A 152 17.39 -7.98 -20.63
C LEU A 152 17.19 -6.54 -21.15
N THR A 153 16.40 -6.36 -22.20
CA THR A 153 15.95 -5.04 -22.63
C THR A 153 14.50 -4.86 -22.22
N LEU A 154 14.26 -4.63 -20.94
CA LEU A 154 13.01 -4.07 -20.46
C LEU A 154 12.90 -2.62 -20.97
N LYS A 155 12.38 -2.45 -22.19
CA LYS A 155 12.03 -1.11 -22.72
C LYS A 155 10.70 -0.67 -22.07
N LEU A 156 10.70 -0.45 -20.76
CA LEU A 156 9.56 0.19 -20.12
C LEU A 156 9.60 1.70 -20.40
N PRO A 157 8.43 2.34 -20.63
CA PRO A 157 8.36 3.78 -20.76
C PRO A 157 8.93 4.46 -19.50
N VAL A 158 9.89 5.36 -19.69
CA VAL A 158 10.60 6.07 -18.60
C VAL A 158 9.61 6.72 -17.63
N LYS A 159 8.54 7.32 -18.14
CA LYS A 159 7.48 7.91 -17.31
C LYS A 159 6.85 6.89 -16.33
N GLY A 160 6.57 5.67 -16.80
CA GLY A 160 6.00 4.61 -15.96
C GLY A 160 6.98 4.16 -14.87
N VAL A 161 8.28 4.08 -15.20
CA VAL A 161 9.36 3.74 -14.26
C VAL A 161 9.50 4.82 -13.18
N LEU A 162 9.57 6.10 -13.56
CA LEU A 162 9.67 7.21 -12.60
C LEU A 162 8.47 7.29 -11.65
N LEU A 163 7.27 7.06 -12.20
CA LEU A 163 6.05 6.96 -11.38
C LEU A 163 6.12 5.76 -10.42
N GLY A 164 6.58 4.60 -10.88
CA GLY A 164 6.78 3.43 -10.03
C GLY A 164 7.75 3.70 -8.88
N ILE A 165 8.90 4.32 -9.17
CA ILE A 165 9.90 4.71 -8.16
C ILE A 165 9.28 5.69 -7.15
N GLY A 166 8.59 6.73 -7.63
CA GLY A 166 7.91 7.70 -6.78
C GLY A 166 6.86 7.04 -5.88
N ALA A 167 6.13 6.04 -6.40
CA ALA A 167 5.17 5.26 -5.61
C ALA A 167 5.85 4.50 -4.47
N GLY A 168 6.91 3.73 -4.74
CA GLY A 168 7.62 2.96 -3.73
C GLY A 168 8.22 3.83 -2.62
N ILE A 169 8.88 4.93 -2.99
CA ILE A 169 9.44 5.90 -2.03
C ILE A 169 8.31 6.54 -1.21
N GLY A 170 7.25 7.02 -1.87
CA GLY A 170 6.12 7.67 -1.20
C GLY A 170 5.42 6.75 -0.20
N GLN A 171 5.24 5.46 -0.54
CA GLN A 171 4.62 4.48 0.36
C GLN A 171 5.53 4.16 1.56
N GLY A 172 6.84 3.98 1.36
CA GLY A 172 7.77 3.73 2.47
C GLY A 172 7.83 4.88 3.46
N ILE A 173 8.01 6.12 2.98
CA ILE A 173 8.00 7.32 3.84
C ILE A 173 6.62 7.49 4.48
N GLY A 174 5.52 7.36 3.72
CA GLY A 174 4.16 7.48 4.22
C GLY A 174 3.85 6.52 5.36
N LEU A 175 4.35 5.28 5.30
CA LEU A 175 4.19 4.29 6.37
C LEU A 175 4.87 4.74 7.67
N VAL A 176 6.12 5.22 7.59
CA VAL A 176 6.87 5.70 8.76
C VAL A 176 6.23 6.94 9.38
N LEU A 177 5.82 7.91 8.54
CA LEU A 177 5.09 9.10 9.01
C LEU A 177 3.77 8.72 9.69
N SER A 178 3.10 7.64 9.23
CA SER A 178 1.90 7.12 9.90
C SER A 178 2.23 6.61 11.31
N LYS A 179 3.33 5.87 11.46
CA LYS A 179 3.77 5.37 12.77
C LYS A 179 4.05 6.53 13.73
N VAL A 180 4.73 7.59 13.27
CA VAL A 180 4.92 8.81 14.06
C VAL A 180 3.57 9.40 14.50
N GLY A 181 2.63 9.55 13.56
CA GLY A 181 1.31 10.09 13.87
C GLY A 181 0.51 9.22 14.84
N MET A 182 0.60 7.89 14.72
CA MET A 182 -0.05 6.96 15.67
C MET A 182 0.55 7.04 17.07
N ASN A 183 1.88 7.19 17.19
CA ASN A 183 2.52 7.38 18.51
C ASN A 183 2.00 8.65 19.22
N TYR A 184 1.81 9.75 18.48
CA TYR A 184 1.18 10.96 19.03
C TYR A 184 -0.28 10.73 19.39
N TYR A 185 -1.01 9.97 18.57
CA TYR A 185 -2.41 9.67 18.82
C TYR A 185 -2.58 8.81 20.09
N GLU A 186 -1.81 7.75 20.22
CA GLU A 186 -1.82 6.90 21.43
C GLU A 186 -1.50 7.72 22.69
N ALA A 187 -0.53 8.64 22.61
CA ALA A 187 -0.17 9.53 23.71
C ALA A 187 -1.29 10.54 24.06
N SER A 188 -2.21 10.84 23.14
CA SER A 188 -3.32 11.77 23.39
C SER A 188 -4.56 11.09 23.99
N ILE A 189 -4.60 9.75 24.03
CA ILE A 189 -5.72 8.96 24.55
C ILE A 189 -5.52 8.77 26.05
N PRO A 190 -6.49 9.19 26.92
CA PRO A 190 -6.44 8.96 28.37
C PRO A 190 -6.47 7.46 28.71
N ALA A 191 -5.89 7.13 29.86
CA ALA A 191 -5.99 5.79 30.42
C ALA A 191 -7.47 5.42 30.70
N GLY A 192 -7.86 4.21 30.30
CA GLY A 192 -9.25 3.73 30.43
C GLY A 192 -10.06 3.77 29.12
N GLU A 193 -9.56 4.44 28.07
CA GLU A 193 -10.22 4.51 26.77
C GLU A 193 -9.71 3.42 25.79
N GLU A 194 -9.73 2.16 26.24
CA GLU A 194 -9.17 1.02 25.50
C GLU A 194 -9.83 0.82 24.12
N GLN A 195 -11.12 1.12 24.00
CA GLN A 195 -11.83 1.01 22.73
C GLN A 195 -11.28 1.98 21.70
N ILE A 196 -10.97 3.22 22.09
CA ILE A 196 -10.38 4.22 21.22
C ILE A 196 -8.95 3.81 20.87
N ALA A 197 -8.17 3.36 21.86
CA ALA A 197 -6.79 2.90 21.65
C ALA A 197 -6.70 1.75 20.64
N THR A 198 -7.63 0.78 20.71
CA THR A 198 -7.71 -0.33 19.76
C THR A 198 -8.02 0.14 18.32
N MET A 199 -8.75 1.25 18.17
CA MET A 199 -9.13 1.79 16.87
C MET A 199 -8.12 2.78 16.28
N VAL A 200 -7.00 3.06 16.95
CA VAL A 200 -5.94 3.97 16.46
C VAL A 200 -5.53 3.72 15.00
N PRO A 201 -5.28 2.47 14.53
CA PRO A 201 -4.93 2.23 13.13
C PRO A 201 -6.03 2.64 12.15
N PHE A 202 -7.29 2.33 12.47
CA PHE A 202 -8.45 2.68 11.64
C PHE A 202 -8.69 4.19 11.63
N ALA A 203 -8.64 4.84 12.79
CA ALA A 203 -8.76 6.27 12.93
C ALA A 203 -7.61 7.02 12.20
N SER A 204 -6.39 6.49 12.29
CA SER A 204 -5.24 7.02 11.56
C SER A 204 -5.41 6.88 10.04
N THR A 205 -5.93 5.75 9.58
CA THR A 205 -6.27 5.55 8.17
C THR A 205 -7.36 6.52 7.73
N TYR A 206 -8.37 6.79 8.57
CA TYR A 206 -9.40 7.80 8.31
C TYR A 206 -8.80 9.20 8.09
N MET A 207 -7.93 9.68 8.99
CA MET A 207 -7.28 10.99 8.86
C MET A 207 -6.42 11.08 7.59
N ARG A 208 -5.68 10.03 7.25
CA ARG A 208 -4.94 9.93 5.98
C ARG A 208 -5.87 9.98 4.78
N ALA A 209 -7.02 9.27 4.83
CA ALA A 209 -8.00 9.25 3.76
C ALA A 209 -8.67 10.62 3.56
N VAL A 210 -8.93 11.40 4.63
CA VAL A 210 -9.38 12.80 4.54
C VAL A 210 -8.40 13.62 3.72
N THR A 211 -7.11 13.54 4.05
CA THR A 211 -6.07 14.27 3.31
C THR A 211 -5.97 13.81 1.86
N GLY A 212 -6.04 12.50 1.62
CA GLY A 212 -6.08 11.92 0.27
C GLY A 212 -7.28 12.42 -0.53
N ALA A 213 -8.48 12.42 0.06
CA ALA A 213 -9.70 12.91 -0.58
C ALA A 213 -9.60 14.39 -0.96
N ILE A 214 -9.17 15.24 -0.03
CA ILE A 214 -8.96 16.67 -0.27
C ILE A 214 -7.92 16.88 -1.38
N GLY A 215 -6.80 16.16 -1.31
CA GLY A 215 -5.72 16.27 -2.29
C GLY A 215 -6.16 15.85 -3.69
N PHE A 216 -6.76 14.66 -3.84
CA PHE A 216 -7.22 14.19 -5.15
C PHE A 216 -8.37 15.02 -5.73
N LEU A 217 -9.32 15.47 -4.88
CA LEU A 217 -10.36 16.42 -5.31
C LEU A 217 -9.73 17.75 -5.74
N GLY A 218 -8.74 18.27 -5.00
CA GLY A 218 -8.01 19.49 -5.37
C GLY A 218 -7.33 19.35 -6.73
N VAL A 219 -6.61 18.24 -6.97
CA VAL A 219 -6.01 17.95 -8.28
C VAL A 219 -7.08 17.88 -9.38
N MET A 220 -8.22 17.27 -9.10
CA MET A 220 -9.32 17.15 -10.06
C MET A 220 -9.96 18.50 -10.40
N ILE A 221 -10.11 19.38 -9.41
CA ILE A 221 -10.59 20.76 -9.60
C ILE A 221 -9.60 21.55 -10.47
N LEU A 222 -8.31 21.51 -10.13
CA LEU A 222 -7.25 22.18 -10.90
C LEU A 222 -7.20 21.71 -12.36
N GLN A 223 -7.44 20.42 -12.59
CA GLN A 223 -7.50 19.84 -13.94
C GLN A 223 -8.85 20.04 -14.65
N LYS A 224 -9.83 20.68 -14.01
CA LYS A 224 -11.20 20.87 -14.52
C LYS A 224 -11.91 19.56 -14.91
N LYS A 225 -11.65 18.47 -14.14
CA LYS A 225 -12.15 17.12 -14.44
C LYS A 225 -13.28 16.64 -13.53
N LEU A 226 -13.88 17.49 -12.70
CA LEU A 226 -14.98 17.10 -11.78
C LEU A 226 -16.15 16.41 -12.49
N GLY A 227 -16.53 16.88 -13.69
CA GLY A 227 -17.59 16.26 -14.47
C GLY A 227 -17.35 14.80 -14.86
N THR A 228 -16.07 14.36 -14.88
CA THR A 228 -15.72 12.98 -15.21
C THR A 228 -16.06 11.99 -14.08
N LEU A 229 -16.28 12.46 -12.83
CA LEU A 229 -16.74 11.61 -11.73
C LEU A 229 -18.15 11.09 -11.98
N VAL A 230 -19.04 11.91 -12.55
CA VAL A 230 -20.40 11.50 -12.89
C VAL A 230 -20.38 10.41 -13.97
N GLN A 231 -19.46 10.52 -14.93
CA GLN A 231 -19.28 9.50 -15.96
C GLN A 231 -18.71 8.19 -15.35
N ALA A 232 -17.71 8.31 -14.47
CA ALA A 232 -17.11 7.19 -13.75
C ALA A 232 -18.16 6.43 -12.93
N ALA A 233 -19.05 7.14 -12.24
CA ALA A 233 -20.13 6.55 -11.44
C ALA A 233 -21.15 5.74 -12.26
N LYS A 234 -21.28 5.99 -13.56
CA LYS A 234 -22.15 5.22 -14.46
C LYS A 234 -21.53 3.91 -14.94
N ASP A 235 -20.21 3.75 -14.87
CA ASP A 235 -19.52 2.51 -15.23
C ASP A 235 -19.62 1.48 -14.09
N ARG A 236 -20.61 0.60 -14.14
CA ARG A 236 -20.85 -0.42 -13.13
C ARG A 236 -19.62 -1.29 -12.85
N LYS A 237 -18.90 -1.73 -13.89
CA LYS A 237 -17.69 -2.56 -13.73
C LYS A 237 -16.54 -1.77 -13.09
N GLY A 238 -16.38 -0.50 -13.49
CA GLY A 238 -15.42 0.41 -12.88
C GLY A 238 -15.73 0.67 -11.40
N MET A 239 -17.00 0.89 -11.06
CA MET A 239 -17.44 1.09 -9.68
C MET A 239 -17.31 -0.17 -8.82
N THR A 240 -17.61 -1.35 -9.37
CA THR A 240 -17.36 -2.64 -8.67
C THR A 240 -15.86 -2.82 -8.40
N ALA A 241 -15.01 -2.50 -9.36
CA ALA A 241 -13.56 -2.54 -9.18
C ALA A 241 -13.10 -1.51 -8.12
N ALA A 242 -13.66 -0.30 -8.13
CA ALA A 242 -13.38 0.73 -7.11
C ALA A 242 -13.81 0.28 -5.71
N PHE A 243 -14.97 -0.36 -5.57
CA PHE A 243 -15.47 -0.88 -4.30
C PHE A 243 -14.51 -1.93 -3.71
N TRP A 244 -14.13 -2.95 -4.49
CA TRP A 244 -13.22 -3.99 -4.01
C TRP A 244 -11.80 -3.45 -3.77
N ALA A 245 -11.30 -2.57 -4.64
CA ALA A 245 -10.02 -1.90 -4.43
C ALA A 245 -10.02 -0.97 -3.20
N THR A 246 -11.19 -0.46 -2.77
CA THR A 246 -11.33 0.31 -1.53
C THR A 246 -11.37 -0.61 -0.32
N THR A 247 -12.20 -1.65 -0.38
CA THR A 247 -12.38 -2.59 0.74
C THR A 247 -11.06 -3.28 1.10
N THR A 248 -10.35 -3.80 0.12
CA THR A 248 -9.08 -4.50 0.34
C THR A 248 -7.86 -3.55 0.43
N GLY A 249 -7.97 -2.34 -0.12
CA GLY A 249 -6.92 -1.31 -0.07
C GLY A 249 -7.00 -0.45 1.18
N PRO A 250 -7.50 0.79 1.07
CA PRO A 250 -7.47 1.73 2.19
C PRO A 250 -8.28 1.28 3.40
N PHE A 251 -9.37 0.55 3.25
CA PHE A 251 -10.19 0.14 4.41
C PHE A 251 -9.50 -0.98 5.21
N ILE A 252 -9.33 -2.17 4.66
CA ILE A 252 -8.71 -3.30 5.38
C ILE A 252 -7.19 -3.24 5.28
N GLY A 253 -6.65 -3.16 4.07
CA GLY A 253 -5.21 -3.30 3.83
C GLY A 253 -4.39 -2.24 4.55
N VAL A 254 -4.74 -0.96 4.40
CA VAL A 254 -3.97 0.12 5.06
C VAL A 254 -4.21 0.14 6.56
N SER A 255 -5.43 -0.08 7.05
CA SER A 255 -5.68 -0.14 8.50
C SER A 255 -4.88 -1.26 9.16
N LEU A 256 -4.85 -2.46 8.56
CA LEU A 256 -4.02 -3.56 9.03
C LEU A 256 -2.53 -3.27 8.86
N SER A 257 -2.10 -2.55 7.81
CA SER A 257 -0.68 -2.19 7.66
C SER A 257 -0.21 -1.24 8.76
N LEU A 258 -1.07 -0.31 9.17
CA LEU A 258 -0.79 0.57 10.30
C LEU A 258 -0.81 -0.20 11.62
N MET A 259 -1.74 -1.15 11.79
CA MET A 259 -1.73 -2.05 12.94
C MET A 259 -0.43 -2.88 12.99
N ALA A 260 0.05 -3.40 11.87
CA ALA A 260 1.28 -4.18 11.82
C ALA A 260 2.48 -3.38 12.35
N VAL A 261 2.64 -2.12 11.95
CA VAL A 261 3.79 -1.30 12.37
C VAL A 261 3.71 -0.81 13.83
N GLN A 262 2.59 -1.04 14.53
CA GLN A 262 2.53 -0.88 15.98
C GLN A 262 3.26 -2.04 16.71
N TYR A 263 3.32 -3.22 16.08
CA TYR A 263 3.84 -4.45 16.69
C TYR A 263 5.22 -4.86 16.16
N THR A 264 5.69 -4.28 15.04
CA THR A 264 7.00 -4.57 14.46
C THR A 264 7.63 -3.32 13.83
N GLU A 265 8.90 -3.41 13.45
CA GLU A 265 9.62 -2.32 12.79
C GLU A 265 9.03 -2.05 11.39
N ALA A 266 9.00 -0.78 11.00
CA ALA A 266 8.43 -0.37 9.72
C ALA A 266 9.12 -1.04 8.50
N GLY A 267 10.42 -1.27 8.57
CA GLY A 267 11.20 -1.96 7.54
C GLY A 267 10.79 -3.43 7.41
N ILE A 268 10.60 -4.14 8.52
CA ILE A 268 10.16 -5.56 8.56
C ILE A 268 8.73 -5.67 8.01
N ALA A 269 7.79 -4.89 8.58
CA ALA A 269 6.40 -4.87 8.14
C ALA A 269 6.30 -4.62 6.63
N SER A 270 6.98 -3.59 6.14
CA SER A 270 6.98 -3.22 4.72
C SER A 270 7.59 -4.31 3.83
N THR A 271 8.63 -5.03 4.31
CA THR A 271 9.23 -6.15 3.55
C THR A 271 8.24 -7.29 3.37
N LEU A 272 7.51 -7.66 4.43
CA LEU A 272 6.50 -8.71 4.36
C LEU A 272 5.30 -8.30 3.46
N MET A 273 4.88 -7.05 3.54
CA MET A 273 3.85 -6.49 2.66
C MET A 273 4.29 -6.45 1.19
N ALA A 274 5.60 -6.29 0.93
CA ALA A 274 6.16 -6.30 -0.42
C ALA A 274 6.15 -7.69 -1.10
N LEU A 275 5.64 -8.75 -0.45
CA LEU A 275 5.37 -10.05 -1.10
C LEU A 275 4.17 -10.02 -2.07
N THR A 276 3.42 -8.93 -2.13
CA THR A 276 2.30 -8.77 -3.07
C THR A 276 2.61 -9.24 -4.50
N PRO A 277 3.78 -8.94 -5.13
CA PRO A 277 4.11 -9.45 -6.46
C PRO A 277 4.29 -10.97 -6.53
N VAL A 278 4.61 -11.62 -5.42
CA VAL A 278 4.69 -13.09 -5.34
C VAL A 278 3.29 -13.68 -5.24
N PHE A 279 2.45 -13.13 -4.39
CA PHE A 279 1.08 -13.61 -4.22
C PHE A 279 0.21 -13.41 -5.46
N ILE A 280 0.49 -12.39 -6.30
CA ILE A 280 -0.28 -12.13 -7.53
C ILE A 280 -0.05 -13.19 -8.62
N LEU A 281 1.02 -14.00 -8.52
CA LEU A 281 1.34 -15.03 -9.54
C LEU A 281 0.24 -16.06 -9.66
N TRP A 282 -0.27 -16.55 -8.55
CA TRP A 282 -1.29 -17.59 -8.52
C TRP A 282 -2.67 -17.10 -9.04
N PRO A 283 -3.24 -15.98 -8.57
CA PRO A 283 -4.44 -15.41 -9.15
C PRO A 283 -4.29 -15.06 -10.64
N ALA A 284 -3.13 -14.53 -11.05
CA ALA A 284 -2.87 -14.20 -12.44
C ALA A 284 -2.89 -15.46 -13.35
N HIS A 285 -2.43 -16.58 -12.83
CA HIS A 285 -2.52 -17.87 -13.55
C HIS A 285 -3.98 -18.32 -13.72
N ILE A 286 -4.77 -18.29 -12.63
CA ILE A 286 -6.16 -18.79 -12.63
C ILE A 286 -7.09 -17.87 -13.43
N PHE A 287 -7.07 -16.57 -13.16
CA PHE A 287 -8.04 -15.63 -13.72
C PHE A 287 -7.67 -15.09 -15.10
N PHE A 288 -6.37 -15.02 -15.42
CA PHE A 288 -5.90 -14.47 -16.70
C PHE A 288 -5.17 -15.50 -17.58
N GLY A 289 -5.10 -16.77 -17.18
CA GLY A 289 -4.44 -17.85 -17.94
C GLY A 289 -2.93 -17.62 -18.14
N GLN A 290 -2.30 -16.79 -17.33
CA GLN A 290 -0.87 -16.49 -17.44
C GLN A 290 -0.04 -17.70 -17.02
N LYS A 291 0.90 -18.15 -17.89
CA LYS A 291 1.82 -19.25 -17.54
C LYS A 291 2.81 -18.76 -16.46
N VAL A 292 2.92 -19.53 -15.37
CA VAL A 292 3.95 -19.33 -14.35
C VAL A 292 5.21 -20.06 -14.79
N THR A 293 6.34 -19.37 -14.81
CA THR A 293 7.63 -19.91 -15.23
C THR A 293 8.39 -20.49 -14.02
N LEU A 294 9.30 -21.44 -14.27
CA LEU A 294 10.17 -22.01 -13.21
C LEU A 294 10.97 -20.93 -12.47
N LYS A 295 11.41 -19.89 -13.18
CA LYS A 295 12.14 -18.77 -12.57
C LYS A 295 11.26 -17.95 -11.61
N GLU A 296 9.99 -17.77 -11.92
CA GLU A 296 9.03 -17.13 -11.02
C GLU A 296 8.85 -17.94 -9.74
N VAL A 297 8.77 -19.26 -9.87
CA VAL A 297 8.69 -20.18 -8.71
C VAL A 297 9.98 -20.11 -7.86
N ILE A 298 11.16 -20.15 -8.49
CA ILE A 298 12.44 -20.02 -7.79
C ILE A 298 12.51 -18.68 -7.05
N GLY A 299 12.16 -17.58 -7.71
CA GLY A 299 12.14 -16.25 -7.08
C GLY A 299 11.18 -16.21 -5.89
N ALA A 300 10.00 -16.82 -6.00
CA ALA A 300 9.04 -16.93 -4.90
C ALA A 300 9.61 -17.73 -3.72
N VAL A 301 10.27 -18.86 -3.98
CA VAL A 301 10.92 -19.68 -2.93
C VAL A 301 12.04 -18.90 -2.23
N ILE A 302 12.87 -18.17 -2.98
CA ILE A 302 13.92 -17.31 -2.40
C ILE A 302 13.30 -16.21 -1.53
N SER A 303 12.19 -15.59 -1.97
CA SER A 303 11.49 -14.56 -1.19
C SER A 303 10.98 -15.12 0.14
N VAL A 304 10.36 -16.30 0.12
CA VAL A 304 9.86 -16.97 1.34
C VAL A 304 11.01 -17.35 2.28
N ALA A 305 12.15 -17.81 1.73
CA ALA A 305 13.34 -18.09 2.53
C ALA A 305 13.91 -16.82 3.19
N GLY A 306 13.89 -15.67 2.49
CA GLY A 306 14.25 -14.38 3.09
C GLY A 306 13.29 -13.96 4.21
N VAL A 307 11.98 -14.18 4.01
CA VAL A 307 10.95 -13.90 5.04
C VAL A 307 11.15 -14.74 6.30
N SER A 308 11.58 -16.00 6.18
CA SER A 308 11.79 -16.86 7.35
C SER A 308 12.81 -16.29 8.34
N LEU A 309 13.76 -15.45 7.88
CA LEU A 309 14.75 -14.81 8.74
C LEU A 309 14.14 -13.76 9.70
N PHE A 310 12.92 -13.29 9.46
CA PHE A 310 12.23 -12.38 10.40
C PHE A 310 11.59 -13.13 11.58
N PHE A 311 11.51 -14.46 11.53
CA PHE A 311 10.86 -15.31 12.53
C PHE A 311 11.85 -16.18 13.33
N ILE A 312 13.12 -16.04 13.09
CA ILE A 312 14.20 -16.73 13.81
C ILE A 312 14.90 -15.71 14.70
#